data_2ffe9844d1a062441adf55bbfbddf021
#
_entry.id   2ffe9844d1a062441adf55bbfbddf021
#
_cell.length_a   1.000
_cell.length_b   1.000
_cell.length_c   1.000
_cell.angle_alpha   90.00
_cell.angle_beta   90.00
_cell.angle_gamma   90.00
#
_symmetry.space_group_name_H-M   'P 1'
#
loop_
_entity.id
_entity.type
_entity.pdbx_description
1 polymer ?
#
loop_
_entity_poly.entity_id
_entity_poly.type
_entity_poly.pdbx_seq_one_letter_code
_entity_poly.pdbx_strand_id
1 'polypeptide(L)'
;SFEGRKLSEEEEQQIISAIESNTSIEILCIVENGTRQEAVMKDLVEAFYDAVQQQYENAAAGNGPEQFYRGTLRSGQVISSESSVTIIGDVTPGAKNISQGNIVILGALKGNAQAGCMGDRNCFIFALDMQPIQIQIGDLIAKSPDKPEPKRRTLRRSKTPEVEAQIAIARDGNIYIEPITKNILNNI
;
A
#
# COMPACT_ATOMS: atom_id res chain seq x y z
N SER A 1 17.29 14.25 -5.79
CA SER A 1 17.83 13.27 -6.75
C SER A 1 19.33 13.22 -6.65
N PHE A 2 19.92 12.06 -6.82
CA PHE A 2 21.36 11.88 -6.91
C PHE A 2 21.72 11.73 -8.39
N GLU A 3 22.63 12.55 -8.88
CA GLU A 3 23.15 12.46 -10.25
C GLU A 3 24.61 12.04 -10.20
N GLY A 4 25.00 11.07 -11.01
CA GLY A 4 26.39 10.60 -11.09
C GLY A 4 26.52 9.11 -11.25
N ARG A 5 27.45 8.49 -10.50
CA ARG A 5 27.67 7.04 -10.52
C ARG A 5 26.58 6.28 -9.77
N LYS A 6 26.34 5.05 -10.17
CA LYS A 6 25.49 4.14 -9.39
C LYS A 6 26.11 3.91 -8.02
N LEU A 7 25.29 4.03 -6.98
CA LEU A 7 25.68 3.73 -5.62
C LEU A 7 25.59 2.22 -5.36
N SER A 8 26.40 1.71 -4.43
CA SER A 8 26.23 0.36 -3.90
C SER A 8 25.16 0.35 -2.82
N GLU A 9 24.59 -0.83 -2.53
CA GLU A 9 23.58 -0.99 -1.47
C GLU A 9 24.08 -0.47 -0.10
N GLU A 10 25.38 -0.63 0.19
CA GLU A 10 25.99 -0.14 1.43
C GLU A 10 26.06 1.40 1.46
N GLU A 11 26.38 2.04 0.32
CA GLU A 11 26.43 3.49 0.18
C GLU A 11 25.03 4.11 0.27
N GLU A 12 24.03 3.46 -0.32
CA GLU A 12 22.62 3.86 -0.21
C GLU A 12 22.13 3.82 1.24
N GLN A 13 22.42 2.76 1.96
CA GLN A 13 22.06 2.61 3.38
C GLN A 13 22.75 3.66 4.26
N GLN A 14 24.01 4.00 4.00
CA GLN A 14 24.72 5.05 4.72
C GLN A 14 24.08 6.42 4.50
N ILE A 15 23.65 6.73 3.26
CA ILE A 15 22.98 7.98 2.92
C ILE A 15 21.60 8.06 3.61
N ILE A 16 20.81 6.97 3.57
CA ILE A 16 19.51 6.88 4.26
C ILE A 16 19.71 7.17 5.75
N SER A 17 20.62 6.44 6.39
CA SER A 17 20.89 6.60 7.83
C SER A 17 21.35 8.02 8.17
N ALA A 18 22.15 8.64 7.31
CA ALA A 18 22.60 10.02 7.51
C ALA A 18 21.45 11.03 7.41
N ILE A 19 20.52 10.83 6.48
CA ILE A 19 19.35 11.70 6.32
C ILE A 19 18.40 11.53 7.51
N GLU A 20 18.06 10.29 7.87
CA GLU A 20 17.15 9.99 8.99
C GLU A 20 17.71 10.45 10.35
N SER A 21 19.04 10.40 10.52
CA SER A 21 19.69 10.84 11.76
C SER A 21 19.74 12.38 11.91
N ASN A 22 19.76 13.12 10.81
CA ASN A 22 19.91 14.57 10.81
C ASN A 22 18.61 15.32 10.48
N THR A 23 17.56 14.61 10.10
CA THR A 23 16.26 15.21 9.76
C THR A 23 15.13 14.38 10.35
N SER A 24 13.94 14.96 10.39
CA SER A 24 12.70 14.22 10.73
C SER A 24 12.06 13.56 9.50
N ILE A 25 12.81 13.40 8.41
CA ILE A 25 12.34 12.84 7.15
C ILE A 25 12.60 11.34 7.18
N GLU A 26 11.57 10.53 7.03
CA GLU A 26 11.65 9.09 6.84
C GLU A 26 11.67 8.79 5.33
N ILE A 27 12.68 8.05 4.87
CA ILE A 27 12.82 7.67 3.46
C ILE A 27 12.01 6.40 3.23
N LEU A 28 10.94 6.50 2.46
CA LEU A 28 10.03 5.38 2.17
C LEU A 28 10.55 4.46 1.05
N CYS A 29 11.24 5.02 0.06
CA CYS A 29 11.84 4.25 -1.04
C CYS A 29 12.91 5.06 -1.77
N ILE A 30 13.81 4.37 -2.45
CA ILE A 30 14.76 4.95 -3.41
C ILE A 30 14.33 4.51 -4.80
N VAL A 31 14.19 5.46 -5.71
CA VAL A 31 13.82 5.22 -7.12
C VAL A 31 14.94 5.71 -8.01
N GLU A 32 15.44 4.85 -8.91
CA GLU A 32 16.45 5.24 -9.90
C GLU A 32 15.86 6.23 -10.91
N ASN A 33 16.53 7.38 -11.06
CA ASN A 33 16.11 8.45 -11.96
C ASN A 33 16.15 7.97 -13.43
N GLY A 34 15.13 8.30 -14.23
CA GLY A 34 15.03 7.94 -15.64
C GLY A 34 14.61 6.49 -15.91
N THR A 35 14.22 5.75 -14.89
CA THR A 35 13.67 4.40 -15.07
C THR A 35 12.18 4.46 -15.37
N ARG A 36 11.66 3.42 -16.05
CA ARG A 36 10.21 3.25 -16.26
C ARG A 36 9.46 3.17 -14.92
N GLN A 37 10.12 2.73 -13.87
CA GLN A 37 9.59 2.66 -12.51
C GLN A 37 9.40 4.05 -11.89
N GLU A 38 10.31 5.00 -12.13
CA GLU A 38 10.16 6.38 -11.68
C GLU A 38 8.93 7.05 -12.31
N ALA A 39 8.76 6.90 -13.61
CA ALA A 39 7.61 7.48 -14.33
C ALA A 39 6.29 6.89 -13.81
N VAL A 40 6.23 5.57 -13.61
CA VAL A 40 5.05 4.88 -13.06
C VAL A 40 4.78 5.31 -11.62
N MET A 41 5.82 5.41 -10.79
CA MET A 41 5.68 5.81 -9.39
C MET A 41 5.26 7.28 -9.27
N LYS A 42 5.81 8.17 -10.11
CA LYS A 42 5.44 9.59 -10.15
C LYS A 42 3.99 9.78 -10.61
N ASP A 43 3.59 9.11 -11.69
CA ASP A 43 2.21 9.10 -12.18
C ASP A 43 1.25 8.51 -11.13
N LEU A 44 1.69 7.50 -10.38
CA LEU A 44 0.90 6.86 -9.32
C LEU A 44 0.72 7.79 -8.12
N VAL A 45 1.79 8.47 -7.70
CA VAL A 45 1.76 9.45 -6.60
C VAL A 45 0.90 10.65 -7.00
N GLU A 46 1.03 11.18 -8.22
CA GLU A 46 0.18 12.26 -8.72
C GLU A 46 -1.31 11.85 -8.79
N ALA A 47 -1.61 10.68 -9.39
CA ALA A 47 -2.98 10.17 -9.44
C ALA A 47 -3.57 9.90 -8.05
N PHE A 48 -2.73 9.48 -7.09
CA PHE A 48 -3.12 9.28 -5.70
C PHE A 48 -3.41 10.63 -5.01
N TYR A 49 -2.58 11.65 -5.21
CA TYR A 49 -2.85 13.00 -4.70
C TYR A 49 -4.13 13.59 -5.27
N ASP A 50 -4.39 13.40 -6.56
CA ASP A 50 -5.62 13.88 -7.20
C ASP A 50 -6.86 13.14 -6.67
N ALA A 51 -6.78 11.82 -6.48
CA ALA A 51 -7.86 11.02 -5.90
C ALA A 51 -8.12 11.40 -4.43
N VAL A 52 -7.07 11.64 -3.65
CA VAL A 52 -7.19 12.12 -2.27
C VAL A 52 -7.79 13.52 -2.23
N GLN A 53 -7.39 14.43 -3.12
CA GLN A 53 -7.97 15.77 -3.19
C GLN A 53 -9.44 15.75 -3.59
N GLN A 54 -9.84 14.93 -4.56
CA GLN A 54 -11.25 14.75 -4.92
C GLN A 54 -12.09 14.16 -3.77
N GLN A 55 -11.52 13.26 -2.96
CA GLN A 55 -12.18 12.78 -1.75
C GLN A 55 -12.29 13.86 -0.69
N TYR A 56 -11.29 14.75 -0.52
CA TYR A 56 -11.39 15.90 0.39
C TYR A 56 -12.52 16.86 -0.01
N GLU A 57 -12.72 17.11 -1.29
CA GLU A 57 -13.83 17.96 -1.77
C GLU A 57 -15.19 17.27 -1.57
N ASN A 58 -15.26 15.95 -1.69
CA ASN A 58 -16.47 15.17 -1.42
C ASN A 58 -16.72 14.92 0.08
N ALA A 59 -15.68 14.86 0.92
CA ALA A 59 -15.79 14.71 2.38
C ALA A 59 -16.34 15.97 3.06
N ALA A 60 -16.21 17.14 2.43
CA ALA A 60 -16.93 18.35 2.85
C ALA A 60 -18.47 18.20 2.73
N ALA A 61 -18.95 17.13 2.10
CA ALA A 61 -20.37 16.82 1.92
C ALA A 61 -20.94 15.73 2.88
N GLY A 62 -20.19 15.23 3.88
CA GLY A 62 -20.85 14.43 4.91
C GLY A 62 -20.16 13.20 5.50
N ASN A 63 -18.94 12.85 5.14
CA ASN A 63 -18.21 11.75 5.77
C ASN A 63 -17.04 12.29 6.59
N GLY A 64 -16.90 11.83 7.84
CA GLY A 64 -15.96 12.32 8.84
C GLY A 64 -14.49 12.32 8.38
N PRO A 65 -13.59 13.00 9.11
CA PRO A 65 -12.21 13.22 8.70
C PRO A 65 -11.49 11.89 8.49
N GLU A 66 -10.81 11.76 7.34
CA GLU A 66 -9.93 10.62 7.08
C GLU A 66 -8.87 10.51 8.18
N GLN A 67 -8.60 9.28 8.60
CA GLN A 67 -7.62 9.03 9.64
C GLN A 67 -6.27 8.69 9.03
N PHE A 68 -5.26 9.50 9.35
CA PHE A 68 -3.87 9.23 8.98
C PHE A 68 -3.13 8.58 10.15
N TYR A 69 -2.47 7.46 9.87
CA TYR A 69 -1.57 6.81 10.81
C TYR A 69 -0.17 6.77 10.22
N ARG A 70 0.81 7.32 10.94
CA ARG A 70 2.20 7.31 10.52
C ARG A 70 3.00 6.34 11.39
N GLY A 71 3.61 5.36 10.76
CA GLY A 71 4.44 4.36 11.41
C GLY A 71 4.04 2.93 11.08
N THR A 72 4.87 1.99 11.51
CA THR A 72 4.63 0.56 11.31
C THR A 72 3.62 0.03 12.32
N LEU A 73 2.56 -0.60 11.84
CA LEU A 73 1.59 -1.31 12.66
C LEU A 73 2.13 -2.69 12.99
N ARG A 74 2.42 -2.94 14.26
CA ARG A 74 3.08 -4.15 14.73
C ARG A 74 2.09 -5.21 15.19
N SER A 75 2.57 -6.47 15.24
CA SER A 75 1.80 -7.60 15.76
C SER A 75 1.09 -7.28 17.09
N GLY A 76 -0.18 -7.63 17.16
CA GLY A 76 -1.05 -7.33 18.31
C GLY A 76 -1.66 -5.92 18.30
N GLN A 77 -1.24 -5.02 17.43
CA GLN A 77 -1.85 -3.70 17.30
C GLN A 77 -3.06 -3.76 16.37
N VAL A 78 -4.07 -2.98 16.73
CA VAL A 78 -5.31 -2.84 15.95
C VAL A 78 -5.60 -1.35 15.77
N ILE A 79 -5.78 -0.94 14.52
CA ILE A 79 -6.36 0.37 14.17
C ILE A 79 -7.82 0.13 13.79
N SER A 80 -8.72 0.97 14.33
CA SER A 80 -10.12 1.00 13.93
C SER A 80 -10.52 2.43 13.59
N SER A 81 -11.16 2.64 12.44
CA SER A 81 -11.60 3.94 11.95
C SER A 81 -13.05 3.88 11.50
N GLU A 82 -13.82 4.93 11.80
CA GLU A 82 -15.18 5.14 11.30
C GLU A 82 -15.22 5.74 9.89
N SER A 83 -14.05 6.11 9.36
CA SER A 83 -13.86 6.65 8.00
C SER A 83 -12.74 5.89 7.28
N SER A 84 -12.39 6.34 6.08
CA SER A 84 -11.21 5.81 5.38
C SER A 84 -9.94 6.05 6.20
N VAL A 85 -8.95 5.15 6.07
CA VAL A 85 -7.69 5.26 6.78
C VAL A 85 -6.51 5.14 5.82
N THR A 86 -5.55 6.03 6.00
CA THR A 86 -4.27 6.00 5.30
C THR A 86 -3.15 5.69 6.28
N ILE A 87 -2.43 4.59 6.05
CA ILE A 87 -1.25 4.19 6.82
C ILE A 87 0.01 4.53 6.02
N ILE A 88 0.84 5.40 6.56
CA ILE A 88 2.17 5.70 6.02
C ILE A 88 3.17 4.82 6.77
N GLY A 89 3.45 3.64 6.23
CA GLY A 89 4.28 2.58 6.84
C GLY A 89 3.72 1.20 6.60
N ASP A 90 4.29 0.19 7.26
CA ASP A 90 3.96 -1.21 7.06
C ASP A 90 2.92 -1.72 8.05
N VAL A 91 2.14 -2.70 7.62
CA VAL A 91 1.26 -3.51 8.47
C VAL A 91 1.85 -4.90 8.59
N THR A 92 2.49 -5.20 9.74
CA THR A 92 3.21 -6.47 9.94
C THR A 92 2.25 -7.63 10.25
N PRO A 93 2.69 -8.89 10.09
CA PRO A 93 1.89 -10.06 10.47
C PRO A 93 1.40 -9.98 11.92
N GLY A 94 0.12 -10.29 12.13
CA GLY A 94 -0.53 -10.19 13.45
C GLY A 94 -1.05 -8.81 13.82
N ALA A 95 -0.81 -7.79 13.00
CA ALA A 95 -1.49 -6.51 13.07
C ALA A 95 -2.81 -6.54 12.32
N LYS A 96 -3.76 -5.69 12.71
CA LYS A 96 -5.09 -5.57 12.08
C LYS A 96 -5.47 -4.12 11.86
N ASN A 97 -5.96 -3.84 10.66
CA ASN A 97 -6.56 -2.57 10.31
C ASN A 97 -8.03 -2.76 9.94
N ILE A 98 -8.93 -2.00 10.56
CA ILE A 98 -10.38 -2.05 10.36
C ILE A 98 -10.83 -0.64 9.99
N SER A 99 -11.58 -0.50 8.90
CA SER A 99 -12.12 0.78 8.44
C SER A 99 -13.56 0.62 7.97
N GLN A 100 -14.41 1.60 8.26
CA GLN A 100 -15.73 1.68 7.64
C GLN A 100 -15.63 2.10 6.16
N GLY A 101 -14.59 2.86 5.79
CA GLY A 101 -14.29 3.26 4.43
C GLY A 101 -13.13 2.46 3.82
N ASN A 102 -12.38 3.13 2.95
CA ASN A 102 -11.23 2.57 2.25
C ASN A 102 -10.01 2.44 3.16
N ILE A 103 -9.06 1.59 2.73
CA ILE A 103 -7.77 1.43 3.40
C ILE A 103 -6.66 1.66 2.36
N VAL A 104 -5.78 2.61 2.67
CA VAL A 104 -4.58 2.89 1.86
C VAL A 104 -3.35 2.64 2.70
N ILE A 105 -2.42 1.81 2.22
CA ILE A 105 -1.17 1.48 2.91
C ILE A 105 -0.01 1.87 2.00
N LEU A 106 0.64 2.97 2.35
CA LEU A 106 1.87 3.41 1.70
C LEU A 106 3.06 2.65 2.30
N GLY A 107 3.09 1.35 2.04
CA GLY A 107 4.04 0.38 2.57
C GLY A 107 3.58 -1.04 2.30
N ALA A 108 4.14 -2.01 3.05
CA ALA A 108 3.80 -3.42 2.90
C ALA A 108 2.61 -3.82 3.79
N LEU A 109 1.59 -4.43 3.19
CA LEU A 109 0.51 -5.09 3.91
C LEU A 109 0.84 -6.58 4.07
N LYS A 110 1.30 -6.96 5.28
CA LYS A 110 1.59 -8.36 5.65
C LYS A 110 0.69 -8.88 6.78
N GLY A 111 -0.16 -8.01 7.34
CA GLY A 111 -1.13 -8.34 8.37
C GLY A 111 -2.54 -8.57 7.82
N ASN A 112 -3.53 -8.12 8.58
CA ASN A 112 -4.94 -8.22 8.22
C ASN A 112 -5.51 -6.82 7.94
N ALA A 113 -6.36 -6.73 6.90
CA ALA A 113 -7.04 -5.49 6.55
C ALA A 113 -8.53 -5.76 6.30
N GLN A 114 -9.39 -4.90 6.85
CA GLN A 114 -10.85 -4.96 6.71
C GLN A 114 -11.38 -3.59 6.32
N ALA A 115 -11.72 -3.40 5.05
CA ALA A 115 -12.36 -2.22 4.52
C ALA A 115 -13.88 -2.41 4.46
N GLY A 116 -14.64 -1.32 4.53
CA GLY A 116 -16.10 -1.38 4.47
C GLY A 116 -16.70 -2.24 5.57
N CYS A 117 -16.18 -2.16 6.82
CA CYS A 117 -16.54 -3.10 7.89
C CYS A 117 -18.03 -3.09 8.27
N MET A 118 -18.79 -2.08 7.84
CA MET A 118 -20.24 -2.00 7.97
C MET A 118 -21.01 -2.68 6.83
N GLY A 119 -20.31 -3.44 5.96
CA GLY A 119 -20.91 -4.19 4.86
C GLY A 119 -20.78 -3.51 3.48
N ASP A 120 -20.07 -2.40 3.39
CA ASP A 120 -19.87 -1.71 2.11
C ASP A 120 -18.83 -2.45 1.26
N ARG A 121 -19.29 -3.00 0.13
CA ARG A 121 -18.47 -3.70 -0.85
C ARG A 121 -17.81 -2.79 -1.89
N ASN A 122 -18.18 -1.49 -1.93
CA ASN A 122 -17.57 -0.53 -2.84
C ASN A 122 -16.22 0.00 -2.32
N CYS A 123 -15.86 -0.37 -1.08
CA CYS A 123 -14.56 -0.03 -0.54
C CYS A 123 -13.44 -0.84 -1.18
N PHE A 124 -12.23 -0.29 -1.10
CA PHE A 124 -11.02 -0.94 -1.60
C PHE A 124 -9.91 -0.95 -0.54
N ILE A 125 -8.91 -1.80 -0.77
CA ILE A 125 -7.66 -1.83 -0.01
C ILE A 125 -6.50 -1.69 -0.98
N PHE A 126 -5.70 -0.66 -0.80
CA PHE A 126 -4.50 -0.39 -1.56
C PHE A 126 -3.25 -0.66 -0.74
N ALA A 127 -2.20 -1.24 -1.34
CA ALA A 127 -0.89 -1.33 -0.73
C ALA A 127 0.23 -1.28 -1.79
N LEU A 128 1.38 -0.72 -1.42
CA LEU A 128 2.56 -0.75 -2.28
C LEU A 128 3.13 -2.17 -2.42
N ASP A 129 3.05 -2.98 -1.36
CA ASP A 129 3.40 -4.41 -1.37
C ASP A 129 2.26 -5.20 -0.72
N MET A 130 1.50 -5.94 -1.52
CA MET A 130 0.28 -6.64 -1.10
C MET A 130 0.56 -8.12 -0.80
N GLN A 131 0.86 -8.44 0.46
CA GLN A 131 1.10 -9.81 0.95
C GLN A 131 0.27 -10.11 2.21
N PRO A 132 -1.04 -9.84 2.24
CA PRO A 132 -1.84 -9.95 3.43
C PRO A 132 -2.02 -11.41 3.89
N ILE A 133 -2.21 -11.61 5.19
CA ILE A 133 -2.71 -12.87 5.73
C ILE A 133 -4.19 -13.01 5.39
N GLN A 134 -4.95 -11.95 5.62
CA GLN A 134 -6.38 -11.90 5.33
C GLN A 134 -6.80 -10.49 4.91
N ILE A 135 -7.63 -10.42 3.88
CA ILE A 135 -8.33 -9.21 3.45
C ILE A 135 -9.83 -9.45 3.60
N GLN A 136 -10.53 -8.41 4.04
CA GLN A 136 -11.98 -8.37 4.05
C GLN A 136 -12.45 -7.05 3.43
N ILE A 137 -13.44 -7.13 2.54
CA ILE A 137 -14.12 -5.96 1.97
C ILE A 137 -15.63 -6.20 2.13
N GLY A 138 -16.26 -5.34 2.92
CA GLY A 138 -17.63 -5.57 3.33
C GLY A 138 -17.77 -6.90 4.09
N ASP A 139 -18.58 -7.80 3.55
CA ASP A 139 -18.81 -9.16 4.06
C ASP A 139 -17.96 -10.23 3.35
N LEU A 140 -17.21 -9.86 2.32
CA LEU A 140 -16.36 -10.77 1.56
C LEU A 140 -14.99 -10.93 2.24
N ILE A 141 -14.48 -12.15 2.28
CA ILE A 141 -13.21 -12.49 2.91
C ILE A 141 -12.32 -13.25 1.92
N ALA A 142 -11.08 -12.79 1.76
CA ALA A 142 -10.02 -13.51 1.05
C ALA A 142 -8.86 -13.77 2.01
N LYS A 143 -8.34 -15.00 2.02
CA LYS A 143 -7.17 -15.40 2.80
C LYS A 143 -6.06 -15.83 1.86
N SER A 144 -4.83 -15.49 2.24
CA SER A 144 -3.66 -16.03 1.58
C SER A 144 -3.61 -17.55 1.81
N PRO A 145 -3.24 -18.37 0.82
CA PRO A 145 -3.06 -19.80 1.02
C PRO A 145 -1.98 -20.06 2.08
N ASP A 146 -2.25 -21.00 3.00
CA ASP A 146 -1.39 -21.30 4.16
C ASP A 146 0.03 -21.80 3.80
N LYS A 147 0.27 -22.13 2.55
CA LYS A 147 1.59 -22.48 2.01
C LYS A 147 1.81 -21.71 0.72
N PRO A 148 2.85 -20.89 0.62
CA PRO A 148 3.28 -20.43 -0.68
C PRO A 148 3.65 -21.68 -1.49
N GLU A 149 2.98 -21.89 -2.64
CA GLU A 149 3.42 -22.95 -3.56
C GLU A 149 4.90 -22.73 -3.85
N PRO A 150 5.75 -23.78 -3.74
CA PRO A 150 7.16 -23.64 -4.02
C PRO A 150 7.30 -23.22 -5.47
N LYS A 151 7.53 -21.92 -5.69
CA LYS A 151 7.90 -21.41 -7.03
C LYS A 151 9.06 -22.27 -7.49
N ARG A 152 8.85 -23.15 -8.48
CA ARG A 152 9.90 -23.94 -9.11
C ARG A 152 11.05 -22.99 -9.39
N ARG A 153 12.16 -23.19 -8.68
CA ARG A 153 13.41 -22.46 -8.90
C ARG A 153 13.88 -22.76 -10.31
N THR A 154 13.41 -22.00 -11.26
CA THR A 154 14.13 -21.86 -12.51
C THR A 154 15.37 -21.04 -12.16
N LEU A 155 16.54 -21.65 -12.39
CA LEU A 155 17.87 -21.01 -12.30
C LEU A 155 17.99 -19.88 -13.33
N ARG A 156 17.20 -18.84 -13.17
CA ARG A 156 17.37 -17.58 -13.89
C ARG A 156 17.76 -16.52 -12.87
N ARG A 157 18.87 -15.85 -13.12
CA ARG A 157 19.44 -14.70 -12.41
C ARG A 157 18.35 -13.90 -11.72
N SER A 158 18.50 -13.73 -10.41
CA SER A 158 17.61 -12.96 -9.55
C SER A 158 17.45 -11.53 -10.08
N LYS A 159 16.37 -11.29 -10.82
CA LYS A 159 15.76 -9.96 -10.76
C LYS A 159 15.17 -9.85 -9.36
N THR A 160 15.55 -8.83 -8.65
CA THR A 160 14.83 -8.36 -7.46
C THR A 160 13.33 -8.44 -7.78
N PRO A 161 12.48 -9.05 -6.96
CA PRO A 161 11.04 -9.04 -7.23
C PRO A 161 10.62 -7.57 -7.34
N GLU A 162 10.16 -7.16 -8.51
CA GLU A 162 9.56 -5.84 -8.70
C GLU A 162 8.35 -5.80 -7.76
N VAL A 163 8.44 -4.96 -6.73
CA VAL A 163 7.31 -4.67 -5.85
C VAL A 163 6.35 -3.83 -6.67
N GLU A 164 5.21 -4.39 -6.98
CA GLU A 164 4.18 -3.75 -7.80
C GLU A 164 3.01 -3.36 -6.89
N ALA A 165 2.68 -2.07 -6.88
CA ALA A 165 1.55 -1.58 -6.12
C ALA A 165 0.25 -2.24 -6.60
N GLN A 166 -0.55 -2.71 -5.66
CA GLN A 166 -1.76 -3.49 -5.94
C GLN A 166 -2.95 -2.93 -5.18
N ILE A 167 -4.12 -3.19 -5.75
CA ILE A 167 -5.41 -2.85 -5.16
C ILE A 167 -6.27 -4.11 -5.03
N ALA A 168 -6.94 -4.25 -3.90
CA ALA A 168 -7.96 -5.24 -3.67
C ALA A 168 -9.34 -4.59 -3.76
N ILE A 169 -10.20 -5.13 -4.61
CA ILE A 169 -11.58 -4.67 -4.84
C ILE A 169 -12.53 -5.85 -4.78
N ALA A 170 -13.77 -5.58 -4.36
CA ALA A 170 -14.85 -6.56 -4.40
C ALA A 170 -15.58 -6.46 -5.74
N ARG A 171 -15.73 -7.60 -6.43
CA ARG A 171 -16.48 -7.72 -7.68
C ARG A 171 -17.09 -9.13 -7.76
N ASP A 172 -18.34 -9.22 -8.21
CA ASP A 172 -19.03 -10.51 -8.45
C ASP A 172 -19.00 -11.47 -7.23
N GLY A 173 -19.06 -10.93 -6.01
CA GLY A 173 -19.04 -11.72 -4.78
C GLY A 173 -17.66 -12.26 -4.39
N ASN A 174 -16.59 -11.80 -5.02
CA ASN A 174 -15.20 -12.17 -4.73
C ASN A 174 -14.32 -10.94 -4.56
N ILE A 175 -13.18 -11.13 -3.91
CA ILE A 175 -12.12 -10.11 -3.81
C ILE A 175 -11.05 -10.42 -4.87
N TYR A 176 -10.76 -9.43 -5.70
CA TYR A 176 -9.70 -9.47 -6.71
C TYR A 176 -8.57 -8.56 -6.28
N ILE A 177 -7.33 -9.05 -6.39
CA ILE A 177 -6.11 -8.28 -6.17
C ILE A 177 -5.48 -8.07 -7.53
N GLU A 178 -5.41 -6.82 -7.98
CA GLU A 178 -4.93 -6.46 -9.31
C GLU A 178 -3.84 -5.39 -9.20
N PRO A 179 -2.84 -5.39 -10.13
CA PRO A 179 -1.90 -4.29 -10.24
C PRO A 179 -2.64 -3.00 -10.59
N ILE A 180 -2.17 -1.88 -10.06
CA ILE A 180 -2.78 -0.60 -10.36
C ILE A 180 -2.55 -0.19 -11.81
N THR A 181 -3.65 0.11 -12.50
CA THR A 181 -3.67 0.65 -13.85
C THR A 181 -4.53 1.90 -13.90
N LYS A 182 -4.26 2.80 -14.86
CA LYS A 182 -5.08 4.02 -15.05
C LYS A 182 -6.59 3.72 -15.18
N ASN A 183 -6.93 2.57 -15.76
CA ASN A 183 -8.33 2.16 -15.94
C ASN A 183 -9.02 1.78 -14.62
N ILE A 184 -8.29 1.22 -13.68
CA ILE A 184 -8.83 0.85 -12.36
C ILE A 184 -9.07 2.11 -11.54
N LEU A 185 -8.13 3.06 -11.56
CA LEU A 185 -8.26 4.33 -10.82
C LEU A 185 -9.44 5.19 -11.28
N ASN A 186 -9.82 5.08 -12.55
CA ASN A 186 -10.99 5.81 -13.09
C ASN A 186 -12.34 5.15 -12.74
N ASN A 187 -12.34 3.94 -12.20
CA ASN A 187 -13.53 3.15 -11.89
C ASN A 187 -13.76 2.95 -10.38
N ILE A 188 -12.92 3.55 -9.55
CA ILE A 188 -13.01 3.60 -8.10
C ILE A 188 -13.54 4.99 -7.72
#